data_33cdc8d38cc25d4e8b4ebbe32112ad13
#
_entry.id   33cdc8d38cc25d4e8b4ebbe32112ad13
#
_cell.length_a   1.000
_cell.length_b   1.000
_cell.length_c   1.000
_cell.angle_alpha   90.00
_cell.angle_beta   90.00
_cell.angle_gamma   90.00
#
_symmetry.space_group_name_H-M   'P 1'
#
loop_
_entity.id
_entity.type
_entity.pdbx_description
1 polymer ?
#
loop_
_entity_poly.entity_id
_entity_poly.type
_entity_poly.pdbx_seq_one_letter_code
_entity_poly.pdbx_strand_id
1 'polypeptide(L)'
;MKLTFLHVAVMMPCWLLPAMAQTPLRVAAAADLEPVLPSILEQFQRETGIRAEATYQASAALAAQIQNGAPFDVFLSADLGYPQKLIAAGLAQGLGDGTAGTPIIYGRGTLVLWTRKDTHLPVPSMEMLLRPEVKRIAIANPERAPYGQAAVAVLHKRGLYDKVKSELIFAENIAQAAQFVDSGNADVGFISLTSATTPKLIADGRYFVIPSEFYPRISQGIVLIAATKQRVEAKKLLVFLMSTPVQQEMRKFGLTPGRDVPDVP
;
A
#
# COMPACT_ATOMS: atom_id res chain seq x y z
N MET A 1 65.52 -17.24 -51.12
CA MET A 1 64.86 -16.00 -50.75
C MET A 1 63.52 -16.39 -50.06
N LYS A 2 63.46 -16.44 -48.67
CA LYS A 2 62.29 -16.84 -47.95
C LYS A 2 61.60 -15.58 -47.40
N LEU A 3 60.39 -15.28 -47.91
CA LEU A 3 59.56 -14.18 -47.44
C LEU A 3 58.84 -14.65 -46.12
N THR A 4 59.12 -13.98 -45.03
CA THR A 4 58.41 -14.17 -43.72
C THR A 4 57.30 -13.17 -43.68
N PHE A 5 56.01 -13.65 -43.67
CA PHE A 5 54.83 -12.80 -43.41
C PHE A 5 54.66 -12.55 -41.94
N LEU A 6 54.78 -11.28 -41.52
CA LEU A 6 54.51 -10.82 -40.16
C LEU A 6 53.00 -10.57 -39.99
N HIS A 7 52.32 -11.42 -39.22
CA HIS A 7 50.92 -11.18 -38.88
C HIS A 7 50.84 -10.18 -37.71
N VAL A 8 50.38 -8.96 -38.02
CA VAL A 8 50.05 -7.95 -36.99
C VAL A 8 48.64 -8.24 -36.50
N ALA A 9 48.51 -8.77 -35.30
CA ALA A 9 47.21 -8.91 -34.62
C ALA A 9 46.76 -7.53 -34.07
N VAL A 10 45.76 -6.93 -34.72
CA VAL A 10 45.13 -5.70 -34.20
C VAL A 10 44.20 -6.09 -33.04
N MET A 11 44.67 -5.85 -31.82
CA MET A 11 43.81 -5.93 -30.61
C MET A 11 42.88 -4.71 -30.62
N MET A 12 41.60 -4.94 -30.92
CA MET A 12 40.55 -3.94 -30.77
C MET A 12 40.19 -3.78 -29.29
N PRO A 13 40.34 -2.60 -28.67
CA PRO A 13 39.95 -2.41 -27.29
C PRO A 13 38.42 -2.50 -27.15
N CYS A 14 37.93 -3.50 -26.43
CA CYS A 14 36.54 -3.64 -26.08
C CYS A 14 36.21 -2.57 -25.01
N TRP A 15 35.65 -1.45 -25.42
CA TRP A 15 35.16 -0.41 -24.54
C TRP A 15 33.92 -0.97 -23.83
N LEU A 16 34.10 -1.45 -22.60
CA LEU A 16 32.99 -1.70 -21.66
C LEU A 16 32.37 -0.35 -21.29
N LEU A 17 31.31 0.03 -21.99
CA LEU A 17 30.49 1.15 -21.59
C LEU A 17 29.93 0.83 -20.19
N PRO A 18 30.13 1.72 -19.18
CA PRO A 18 29.50 1.51 -17.87
C PRO A 18 28.00 1.47 -18.08
N ALA A 19 27.35 0.37 -17.69
CA ALA A 19 25.92 0.30 -17.63
C ALA A 19 25.44 1.43 -16.72
N MET A 20 24.84 2.48 -17.29
CA MET A 20 24.23 3.57 -16.54
C MET A 20 23.19 2.93 -15.63
N ALA A 21 23.46 2.89 -14.33
CA ALA A 21 22.52 2.38 -13.35
C ALA A 21 21.23 3.21 -13.46
N GLN A 22 20.16 2.56 -13.91
CA GLN A 22 18.87 3.22 -14.11
C GLN A 22 18.36 3.68 -12.74
N THR A 23 18.04 4.96 -12.59
CA THR A 23 17.47 5.50 -11.36
C THR A 23 16.15 4.77 -11.06
N PRO A 24 15.95 4.21 -9.86
CA PRO A 24 14.72 3.49 -9.56
C PRO A 24 13.51 4.42 -9.60
N LEU A 25 12.36 3.88 -10.00
CA LEU A 25 11.07 4.54 -9.83
C LEU A 25 10.80 4.75 -8.35
N ARG A 26 10.37 5.95 -7.97
CA ARG A 26 10.00 6.30 -6.60
C ARG A 26 8.49 6.21 -6.43
N VAL A 27 8.06 5.27 -5.62
CA VAL A 27 6.65 4.98 -5.39
C VAL A 27 6.24 5.49 -4.01
N ALA A 28 5.32 6.45 -3.96
CA ALA A 28 4.63 6.81 -2.73
C ALA A 28 3.49 5.81 -2.53
N ALA A 29 3.51 5.01 -1.48
CA ALA A 29 2.54 3.95 -1.25
C ALA A 29 1.87 4.06 0.13
N ALA A 30 0.56 3.90 0.17
CA ALA A 30 -0.17 3.82 1.44
C ALA A 30 0.34 2.64 2.29
N ALA A 31 0.41 2.83 3.60
CA ALA A 31 1.10 1.94 4.53
C ALA A 31 0.48 0.52 4.62
N ASP A 32 -0.77 0.33 4.20
CA ASP A 32 -1.40 -0.99 4.10
C ASP A 32 -0.82 -1.85 2.97
N LEU A 33 -0.05 -1.26 2.06
CA LEU A 33 0.66 -1.97 0.99
C LEU A 33 2.03 -2.51 1.42
N GLU A 34 2.55 -2.11 2.59
CA GLU A 34 3.86 -2.54 3.07
C GLU A 34 4.04 -4.07 3.10
N PRO A 35 3.02 -4.88 3.47
CA PRO A 35 3.14 -6.33 3.46
C PRO A 35 3.14 -6.98 2.07
N VAL A 36 2.63 -6.32 1.03
CA VAL A 36 2.36 -6.94 -0.28
C VAL A 36 3.17 -6.32 -1.43
N LEU A 37 3.38 -5.01 -1.42
CA LEU A 37 3.99 -4.31 -2.56
C LEU A 37 5.47 -4.68 -2.80
N PRO A 38 6.31 -4.96 -1.78
CA PRO A 38 7.71 -5.31 -2.02
C PRO A 38 7.89 -6.49 -2.97
N SER A 39 7.18 -7.61 -2.76
CA SER A 39 7.25 -8.79 -3.62
C SER A 39 6.79 -8.50 -5.05
N ILE A 40 5.78 -7.64 -5.21
CA ILE A 40 5.25 -7.22 -6.50
C ILE A 40 6.27 -6.34 -7.25
N LEU A 41 6.95 -5.42 -6.55
CA LEU A 41 7.99 -4.58 -7.16
C LEU A 41 9.23 -5.41 -7.56
N GLU A 42 9.60 -6.41 -6.79
CA GLU A 42 10.64 -7.37 -7.17
C GLU A 42 10.25 -8.17 -8.42
N GLN A 43 9.00 -8.61 -8.52
CA GLN A 43 8.49 -9.27 -9.71
C GLN A 43 8.51 -8.33 -10.92
N PHE A 44 8.07 -7.07 -10.76
CA PHE A 44 8.14 -6.04 -11.78
C PHE A 44 9.58 -5.85 -12.30
N GLN A 45 10.56 -5.78 -11.38
CA GLN A 45 11.96 -5.66 -11.76
C GLN A 45 12.46 -6.89 -12.53
N ARG A 46 12.10 -8.11 -12.11
CA ARG A 46 12.49 -9.34 -12.82
C ARG A 46 11.93 -9.39 -14.25
N GLU A 47 10.69 -8.95 -14.45
CA GLU A 47 10.02 -9.04 -15.76
C GLU A 47 10.38 -7.90 -16.71
N THR A 48 10.69 -6.71 -16.18
CA THR A 48 10.88 -5.50 -16.99
C THR A 48 12.30 -4.94 -17.00
N GLY A 49 13.14 -5.36 -16.04
CA GLY A 49 14.45 -4.75 -15.78
C GLY A 49 14.35 -3.40 -15.06
N ILE A 50 13.15 -2.87 -14.78
CA ILE A 50 12.94 -1.55 -14.18
C ILE A 50 12.87 -1.73 -12.65
N ARG A 51 13.80 -1.08 -11.94
CA ARG A 51 13.79 -1.03 -10.47
C ARG A 51 12.76 -0.02 -9.97
N ALA A 52 12.02 -0.37 -8.93
CA ALA A 52 11.10 0.52 -8.24
C ALA A 52 11.26 0.38 -6.72
N GLU A 53 11.20 1.51 -6.00
CA GLU A 53 11.34 1.59 -4.55
C GLU A 53 10.14 2.33 -3.96
N ALA A 54 9.56 1.78 -2.89
CA ALA A 54 8.38 2.35 -2.26
C ALA A 54 8.70 2.99 -0.90
N THR A 55 8.04 4.12 -0.64
CA THR A 55 7.98 4.76 0.67
C THR A 55 6.56 4.59 1.21
N TYR A 56 6.43 4.04 2.43
CA TYR A 56 5.15 3.70 3.03
C TYR A 56 4.78 4.68 4.14
N GLN A 57 3.64 5.37 3.98
CA GLN A 57 3.11 6.31 4.99
C GLN A 57 1.58 6.42 4.89
N ALA A 58 0.97 7.23 5.76
CA ALA A 58 -0.43 7.63 5.60
C ALA A 58 -0.64 8.40 4.29
N SER A 59 -1.76 8.15 3.61
CA SER A 59 -2.06 8.76 2.30
C SER A 59 -2.02 10.29 2.32
N ALA A 60 -2.48 10.93 3.40
CA ALA A 60 -2.40 12.38 3.57
C ALA A 60 -0.95 12.89 3.64
N ALA A 61 -0.07 12.18 4.36
CA ALA A 61 1.33 12.58 4.50
C ALA A 61 2.07 12.51 3.17
N LEU A 62 1.83 11.44 2.38
CA LEU A 62 2.39 11.29 1.04
C LEU A 62 1.86 12.37 0.08
N ALA A 63 0.56 12.64 0.11
CA ALA A 63 -0.05 13.69 -0.70
C ALA A 63 0.55 15.07 -0.38
N ALA A 64 0.75 15.38 0.90
CA ALA A 64 1.40 16.62 1.32
C ALA A 64 2.87 16.71 0.84
N GLN A 65 3.62 15.61 0.91
CA GLN A 65 4.98 15.56 0.37
C GLN A 65 5.00 15.82 -1.15
N ILE A 66 4.06 15.23 -1.91
CA ILE A 66 3.93 15.46 -3.35
C ILE A 66 3.59 16.92 -3.63
N GLN A 67 2.67 17.52 -2.88
CA GLN A 67 2.33 18.95 -2.99
C GLN A 67 3.53 19.85 -2.72
N ASN A 68 4.45 19.45 -1.84
CA ASN A 68 5.69 20.15 -1.52
C ASN A 68 6.86 19.76 -2.45
N GLY A 69 6.58 19.08 -3.57
CA GLY A 69 7.58 18.79 -4.60
C GLY A 69 8.46 17.57 -4.35
N ALA A 70 8.08 16.67 -3.45
CA ALA A 70 8.80 15.42 -3.25
C ALA A 70 8.86 14.62 -4.56
N PRO A 71 10.04 14.08 -4.93
CA PRO A 71 10.30 13.53 -6.26
C PRO A 71 9.79 12.08 -6.38
N PHE A 72 8.49 11.89 -6.25
CA PHE A 72 7.83 10.62 -6.55
C PHE A 72 7.42 10.54 -8.02
N ASP A 73 7.31 9.31 -8.54
CA ASP A 73 6.87 9.02 -9.91
C ASP A 73 5.42 8.51 -9.93
N VAL A 74 5.06 7.72 -8.92
CA VAL A 74 3.73 7.08 -8.78
C VAL A 74 3.23 7.26 -7.36
N PHE A 75 1.91 7.46 -7.21
CA PHE A 75 1.26 7.50 -5.90
C PHE A 75 0.12 6.48 -5.84
N LEU A 76 0.23 5.54 -4.89
CA LEU A 76 -0.79 4.57 -4.50
C LEU A 76 -1.40 5.00 -3.17
N SER A 77 -2.62 5.50 -3.21
CA SER A 77 -3.36 5.98 -2.04
C SER A 77 -4.37 4.94 -1.55
N ALA A 78 -4.59 4.87 -0.24
CA ALA A 78 -5.65 4.05 0.35
C ALA A 78 -7.06 4.67 0.20
N ASP A 79 -7.21 5.75 -0.56
CA ASP A 79 -8.47 6.36 -0.95
C ASP A 79 -8.41 6.95 -2.37
N LEU A 80 -9.50 7.55 -2.82
CA LEU A 80 -9.57 8.28 -4.08
C LEU A 80 -9.44 9.80 -3.89
N GLY A 81 -9.68 10.32 -2.69
CA GLY A 81 -9.76 11.74 -2.42
C GLY A 81 -8.41 12.46 -2.57
N TYR A 82 -7.33 11.89 -2.03
CA TYR A 82 -5.99 12.47 -2.19
C TYR A 82 -5.51 12.44 -3.64
N PRO A 83 -5.59 11.32 -4.38
CA PRO A 83 -5.32 11.32 -5.81
C PRO A 83 -6.12 12.36 -6.61
N GLN A 84 -7.42 12.48 -6.36
CA GLN A 84 -8.29 13.46 -7.03
C GLN A 84 -7.86 14.91 -6.74
N LYS A 85 -7.49 15.22 -5.48
CA LYS A 85 -6.97 16.54 -5.11
C LYS A 85 -5.67 16.87 -5.84
N LEU A 86 -4.74 15.90 -5.97
CA LEU A 86 -3.50 16.09 -6.71
C LEU A 86 -3.76 16.29 -8.21
N ILE A 87 -4.71 15.56 -8.80
CA ILE A 87 -5.12 15.75 -10.20
C ILE A 87 -5.69 17.15 -10.39
N ALA A 88 -6.62 17.58 -9.52
CA ALA A 88 -7.23 18.92 -9.58
C ALA A 88 -6.20 20.05 -9.45
N ALA A 89 -5.10 19.81 -8.69
CA ALA A 89 -3.99 20.74 -8.55
C ALA A 89 -2.97 20.68 -9.71
N GLY A 90 -3.16 19.82 -10.72
CA GLY A 90 -2.22 19.62 -11.82
C GLY A 90 -0.93 18.87 -11.44
N LEU A 91 -0.86 18.31 -10.24
CA LEU A 91 0.33 17.63 -9.70
C LEU A 91 0.36 16.13 -10.03
N ALA A 92 -0.76 15.57 -10.47
CA ALA A 92 -0.88 14.18 -10.87
C ALA A 92 -1.78 14.01 -12.10
N GLN A 93 -1.69 12.85 -12.73
CA GLN A 93 -2.54 12.45 -13.84
C GLN A 93 -3.19 11.11 -13.53
N GLY A 94 -4.50 11.06 -13.66
CA GLY A 94 -5.26 9.83 -13.66
C GLY A 94 -5.27 9.22 -15.05
N LEU A 95 -5.39 7.90 -15.11
CA LEU A 95 -5.52 7.12 -16.34
C LEU A 95 -6.78 6.23 -16.31
N GLY A 96 -7.63 6.38 -15.29
CA GLY A 96 -8.85 5.62 -15.15
C GLY A 96 -9.88 6.01 -16.23
N ASP A 97 -10.70 5.06 -16.68
CA ASP A 97 -11.82 5.22 -17.62
C ASP A 97 -11.53 5.96 -18.95
N GLY A 98 -10.26 6.14 -19.31
CA GLY A 98 -9.87 6.88 -20.52
C GLY A 98 -9.93 8.40 -20.37
N THR A 99 -10.34 8.94 -19.23
CA THR A 99 -10.28 10.37 -18.91
C THR A 99 -9.01 10.69 -18.14
N ALA A 100 -8.29 11.74 -18.53
CA ALA A 100 -7.03 12.15 -17.87
C ALA A 100 -7.24 12.60 -16.40
N GLY A 101 -8.50 12.70 -15.95
CA GLY A 101 -8.89 13.30 -14.68
C GLY A 101 -9.23 12.35 -13.53
N THR A 102 -9.24 11.02 -13.72
CA THR A 102 -9.63 10.08 -12.65
C THR A 102 -8.49 9.14 -12.26
N PRO A 103 -8.32 8.83 -10.95
CA PRO A 103 -7.39 7.79 -10.52
C PRO A 103 -7.89 6.40 -10.94
N ILE A 104 -6.96 5.49 -11.24
CA ILE A 104 -7.30 4.08 -11.43
C ILE A 104 -7.54 3.46 -10.05
N ILE A 105 -8.65 2.74 -9.89
CA ILE A 105 -8.87 1.92 -8.69
C ILE A 105 -8.07 0.64 -8.84
N TYR A 106 -6.97 0.50 -8.07
CA TYR A 106 -6.14 -0.70 -8.12
C TYR A 106 -6.58 -1.78 -7.11
N GLY A 107 -7.35 -1.41 -6.09
CA GLY A 107 -7.82 -2.35 -5.09
C GLY A 107 -8.82 -1.73 -4.13
N ARG A 108 -9.38 -2.58 -3.27
CA ARG A 108 -10.22 -2.16 -2.14
C ARG A 108 -9.70 -2.83 -0.88
N GLY A 109 -9.45 -2.01 0.15
CA GLY A 109 -8.97 -2.47 1.44
C GLY A 109 -10.09 -3.03 2.31
N THR A 110 -9.73 -3.94 3.20
CA THR A 110 -10.62 -4.51 4.21
C THR A 110 -10.12 -4.17 5.61
N LEU A 111 -11.00 -3.65 6.46
CA LEU A 111 -10.72 -3.36 7.86
C LEU A 111 -11.00 -4.59 8.72
N VAL A 112 -10.10 -4.88 9.65
CA VAL A 112 -10.26 -5.96 10.62
C VAL A 112 -9.98 -5.47 12.03
N LEU A 113 -10.57 -6.12 13.00
CA LEU A 113 -10.21 -6.00 14.41
C LEU A 113 -9.26 -7.15 14.75
N TRP A 114 -8.09 -6.85 15.32
CA TRP A 114 -7.04 -7.83 15.61
C TRP A 114 -6.58 -7.73 17.07
N THR A 115 -6.27 -8.88 17.68
CA THR A 115 -5.65 -8.99 19.00
C THR A 115 -4.66 -10.15 19.05
N ARG A 116 -3.69 -10.09 19.96
CA ARG A 116 -2.74 -11.16 20.18
C ARG A 116 -3.42 -12.40 20.79
N LYS A 117 -2.87 -13.58 20.51
CA LYS A 117 -3.34 -14.87 21.07
C LYS A 117 -2.93 -15.07 22.53
N ASP A 118 -1.86 -14.43 22.97
CA ASP A 118 -1.30 -14.55 24.33
C ASP A 118 -2.03 -13.67 25.36
N THR A 119 -3.09 -12.98 24.95
CA THR A 119 -3.94 -12.18 25.84
C THR A 119 -5.10 -13.01 26.41
N HIS A 120 -5.64 -12.59 27.54
CA HIS A 120 -6.87 -13.16 28.11
C HIS A 120 -8.15 -12.69 27.41
N LEU A 121 -8.02 -11.89 26.35
CA LEU A 121 -9.16 -11.40 25.58
C LEU A 121 -9.81 -12.53 24.77
N PRO A 122 -11.15 -12.51 24.61
CA PRO A 122 -11.84 -13.48 23.77
C PRO A 122 -11.48 -13.33 22.30
N VAL A 123 -12.08 -14.16 21.46
CA VAL A 123 -12.02 -13.98 19.98
C VAL A 123 -12.49 -12.57 19.64
N PRO A 124 -11.77 -11.84 18.76
CA PRO A 124 -12.14 -10.47 18.42
C PRO A 124 -13.58 -10.36 17.92
N SER A 125 -14.30 -9.38 18.48
CA SER A 125 -15.63 -8.96 18.05
C SER A 125 -15.81 -7.48 18.40
N MET A 126 -16.83 -6.83 17.88
CA MET A 126 -17.09 -5.43 18.20
C MET A 126 -17.48 -5.24 19.68
N GLU A 127 -18.17 -6.22 20.26
CA GLU A 127 -18.59 -6.21 21.67
C GLU A 127 -17.40 -6.36 22.63
N MET A 128 -16.31 -6.99 22.17
CA MET A 128 -15.07 -7.11 22.95
C MET A 128 -14.49 -5.74 23.33
N LEU A 129 -14.70 -4.71 22.52
CA LEU A 129 -14.21 -3.35 22.77
C LEU A 129 -14.77 -2.74 24.07
N LEU A 130 -15.89 -3.25 24.58
CA LEU A 130 -16.54 -2.78 25.81
C LEU A 130 -16.06 -3.50 27.08
N ARG A 131 -15.14 -4.45 26.93
CA ARG A 131 -14.64 -5.20 28.09
C ARG A 131 -13.71 -4.34 28.95
N PRO A 132 -13.79 -4.47 30.29
CA PRO A 132 -12.93 -3.69 31.19
C PRO A 132 -11.43 -3.93 31.00
N GLU A 133 -11.06 -5.08 30.42
CA GLU A 133 -9.67 -5.46 30.14
C GLU A 133 -9.09 -4.71 28.93
N VAL A 134 -9.95 -4.19 28.04
CA VAL A 134 -9.52 -3.39 26.87
C VAL A 134 -9.32 -1.94 27.32
N LYS A 135 -8.08 -1.53 27.44
CA LYS A 135 -7.68 -0.19 27.88
C LYS A 135 -7.11 0.66 26.75
N ARG A 136 -6.60 0.04 25.69
CA ARG A 136 -5.96 0.72 24.56
C ARG A 136 -6.40 0.07 23.26
N ILE A 137 -7.06 0.86 22.43
CA ILE A 137 -7.58 0.47 21.12
C ILE A 137 -6.80 1.25 20.07
N ALA A 138 -5.92 0.58 19.31
CA ALA A 138 -5.15 1.23 18.25
C ALA A 138 -6.01 1.46 17.01
N ILE A 139 -6.01 2.69 16.50
CA ILE A 139 -6.54 3.05 15.19
C ILE A 139 -5.53 3.96 14.48
N ALA A 140 -5.48 3.91 13.15
CA ALA A 140 -4.77 4.94 12.39
C ALA A 140 -5.44 6.31 12.61
N ASN A 141 -4.66 7.41 12.59
CA ASN A 141 -5.20 8.75 12.76
C ASN A 141 -6.24 9.05 11.65
N PRO A 142 -7.53 9.29 12.00
CA PRO A 142 -8.60 9.49 11.03
C PRO A 142 -8.46 10.78 10.20
N GLU A 143 -7.67 11.75 10.66
CA GLU A 143 -7.39 12.98 9.91
C GLU A 143 -6.43 12.73 8.73
N ARG A 144 -5.66 11.64 8.77
CA ARG A 144 -4.56 11.37 7.84
C ARG A 144 -4.68 10.05 7.09
N ALA A 145 -5.43 9.09 7.63
CA ALA A 145 -5.48 7.73 7.13
C ALA A 145 -6.91 7.26 6.84
N PRO A 146 -7.20 6.80 5.61
CA PRO A 146 -8.52 6.30 5.23
C PRO A 146 -9.01 5.14 6.11
N TYR A 147 -8.12 4.26 6.53
CA TYR A 147 -8.45 3.18 7.47
C TYR A 147 -8.84 3.69 8.86
N GLY A 148 -8.26 4.81 9.31
CA GLY A 148 -8.66 5.48 10.54
C GLY A 148 -10.07 6.06 10.44
N GLN A 149 -10.39 6.69 9.31
CA GLN A 149 -11.76 7.17 9.01
C GLN A 149 -12.75 6.01 9.01
N ALA A 150 -12.38 4.87 8.41
CA ALA A 150 -13.21 3.68 8.40
C ALA A 150 -13.44 3.13 9.82
N ALA A 151 -12.40 3.06 10.67
CA ALA A 151 -12.51 2.62 12.06
C ALA A 151 -13.47 3.51 12.87
N VAL A 152 -13.33 4.84 12.77
CA VAL A 152 -14.23 5.80 13.42
C VAL A 152 -15.66 5.64 12.90
N ALA A 153 -15.85 5.47 11.59
CA ALA A 153 -17.18 5.24 11.01
C ALA A 153 -17.85 3.98 11.57
N VAL A 154 -17.09 2.87 11.69
CA VAL A 154 -17.57 1.63 12.34
C VAL A 154 -18.03 1.91 13.77
N LEU A 155 -17.18 2.57 14.56
CA LEU A 155 -17.48 2.87 15.97
C LEU A 155 -18.75 3.73 16.12
N HIS A 156 -18.93 4.74 15.29
CA HIS A 156 -20.15 5.56 15.27
C HIS A 156 -21.36 4.74 14.83
N LYS A 157 -21.28 4.00 13.74
CA LYS A 157 -22.40 3.21 13.22
C LYS A 157 -22.86 2.11 14.17
N ARG A 158 -21.94 1.59 14.99
CA ARG A 158 -22.22 0.60 16.04
C ARG A 158 -22.60 1.23 17.40
N GLY A 159 -22.63 2.56 17.52
CA GLY A 159 -22.92 3.26 18.78
C GLY A 159 -21.86 3.00 19.87
N LEU A 160 -20.62 2.73 19.48
CA LEU A 160 -19.51 2.40 20.37
C LEU A 160 -18.57 3.59 20.60
N TYR A 161 -18.52 4.57 19.69
CA TYR A 161 -17.52 5.64 19.71
C TYR A 161 -17.45 6.33 21.08
N ASP A 162 -18.56 6.83 21.60
CA ASP A 162 -18.59 7.56 22.88
C ASP A 162 -18.25 6.68 24.10
N LYS A 163 -18.40 5.36 23.94
CA LYS A 163 -18.09 4.40 25.00
C LYS A 163 -16.63 4.02 25.09
N VAL A 164 -15.88 4.16 23.96
CA VAL A 164 -14.49 3.71 23.86
C VAL A 164 -13.53 4.82 23.45
N LYS A 165 -13.99 6.06 23.28
CA LYS A 165 -13.14 7.16 22.79
C LYS A 165 -11.96 7.49 23.70
N SER A 166 -12.07 7.24 25.01
CA SER A 166 -11.00 7.42 26.00
C SER A 166 -9.89 6.36 25.88
N GLU A 167 -10.21 5.20 25.32
CA GLU A 167 -9.29 4.08 25.11
C GLU A 167 -8.61 4.15 23.74
N LEU A 168 -9.05 5.04 22.83
CA LEU A 168 -8.46 5.16 21.49
C LEU A 168 -7.04 5.72 21.56
N ILE A 169 -6.09 5.02 20.94
CA ILE A 169 -4.76 5.53 20.68
C ILE A 169 -4.55 5.67 19.17
N PHE A 170 -4.03 6.82 18.77
CA PHE A 170 -3.89 7.19 17.37
C PHE A 170 -2.49 6.88 16.87
N ALA A 171 -2.39 6.00 15.89
CA ALA A 171 -1.16 5.71 15.15
C ALA A 171 -1.03 6.65 13.95
N GLU A 172 0.18 6.93 13.53
CA GLU A 172 0.48 7.76 12.35
C GLU A 172 -0.17 7.22 11.07
N ASN A 173 -0.19 5.88 10.93
CA ASN A 173 -0.75 5.16 9.79
C ASN A 173 -1.23 3.76 10.21
N ILE A 174 -1.79 3.00 9.27
CA ILE A 174 -2.39 1.69 9.56
C ILE A 174 -1.35 0.60 9.88
N ALA A 175 -0.13 0.69 9.36
CA ALA A 175 0.94 -0.25 9.68
C ALA A 175 1.42 -0.02 11.14
N GLN A 176 1.54 1.23 11.59
CA GLN A 176 1.87 1.52 12.98
C GLN A 176 0.75 1.09 13.95
N ALA A 177 -0.53 1.18 13.54
CA ALA A 177 -1.62 0.63 14.36
C ALA A 177 -1.45 -0.89 14.55
N ALA A 178 -1.06 -1.61 13.50
CA ALA A 178 -0.73 -3.03 13.60
C ALA A 178 0.49 -3.29 14.52
N GLN A 179 1.53 -2.45 14.43
CA GLN A 179 2.69 -2.55 15.32
C GLN A 179 2.33 -2.32 16.80
N PHE A 180 1.43 -1.37 17.09
CA PHE A 180 1.00 -1.11 18.49
C PHE A 180 0.33 -2.32 19.11
N VAL A 181 -0.54 -3.00 18.38
CA VAL A 181 -1.22 -4.18 18.94
C VAL A 181 -0.30 -5.41 18.95
N ASP A 182 0.55 -5.59 17.95
CA ASP A 182 1.53 -6.68 17.89
C ASP A 182 2.55 -6.61 19.05
N SER A 183 3.04 -5.42 19.35
CA SER A 183 4.00 -5.19 20.44
C SER A 183 3.39 -5.15 21.85
N GLY A 184 2.04 -5.19 21.98
CA GLY A 184 1.34 -5.04 23.24
C GLY A 184 1.20 -3.60 23.75
N ASN A 185 1.56 -2.61 22.93
CA ASN A 185 1.28 -1.21 23.22
C ASN A 185 -0.20 -0.87 23.09
N ALA A 186 -0.99 -1.72 22.43
CA ALA A 186 -2.45 -1.74 22.44
C ALA A 186 -2.97 -3.15 22.72
N ASP A 187 -4.16 -3.23 23.30
CA ASP A 187 -4.81 -4.50 23.64
C ASP A 187 -5.51 -5.08 22.40
N VAL A 188 -6.05 -4.20 21.56
CA VAL A 188 -6.74 -4.50 20.32
C VAL A 188 -6.48 -3.40 19.31
N GLY A 189 -6.53 -3.71 18.01
CA GLY A 189 -6.33 -2.73 16.96
C GLY A 189 -7.26 -2.92 15.76
N PHE A 190 -7.73 -1.81 15.22
CA PHE A 190 -8.29 -1.76 13.88
C PHE A 190 -7.13 -1.69 12.89
N ILE A 191 -6.90 -2.76 12.15
CA ILE A 191 -5.79 -2.88 11.21
C ILE A 191 -6.29 -3.29 9.81
N SER A 192 -5.41 -3.24 8.80
CA SER A 192 -5.73 -3.74 7.47
C SER A 192 -5.71 -5.27 7.43
N LEU A 193 -6.53 -5.87 6.58
CA LEU A 193 -6.47 -7.30 6.34
C LEU A 193 -5.10 -7.70 5.73
N THR A 194 -4.47 -6.81 4.94
CA THR A 194 -3.12 -7.03 4.41
C THR A 194 -2.07 -7.25 5.51
N SER A 195 -2.14 -6.48 6.59
CA SER A 195 -1.29 -6.71 7.76
C SER A 195 -1.68 -7.98 8.51
N ALA A 196 -2.98 -8.19 8.75
CA ALA A 196 -3.48 -9.33 9.53
C ALA A 196 -3.18 -10.69 8.87
N THR A 197 -3.00 -10.73 7.55
CA THR A 197 -2.69 -11.94 6.78
C THR A 197 -1.18 -12.22 6.63
N THR A 198 -0.32 -11.38 7.20
CA THR A 198 1.11 -11.67 7.23
C THR A 198 1.39 -12.93 8.07
N PRO A 199 2.41 -13.74 7.72
CA PRO A 199 2.74 -14.94 8.48
C PRO A 199 2.89 -14.69 9.99
N LYS A 200 3.52 -13.57 10.36
CA LYS A 200 3.72 -13.19 11.75
C LYS A 200 2.39 -12.94 12.46
N LEU A 201 1.52 -12.06 11.91
CA LEU A 201 0.28 -11.69 12.58
C LEU A 201 -0.77 -12.82 12.58
N ILE A 202 -0.71 -13.75 11.62
CA ILE A 202 -1.50 -15.00 11.66
C ILE A 202 -1.00 -15.91 12.79
N ALA A 203 0.32 -16.05 12.96
CA ALA A 203 0.90 -16.88 14.02
C ALA A 203 0.60 -16.32 15.40
N ASP A 204 0.74 -15.00 15.59
CA ASP A 204 0.73 -14.35 16.89
C ASP A 204 -0.65 -13.84 17.32
N GLY A 205 -1.63 -13.77 16.41
CA GLY A 205 -2.92 -13.17 16.72
C GLY A 205 -4.15 -13.84 16.10
N ARG A 206 -5.26 -13.18 16.35
CA ARG A 206 -6.59 -13.52 15.81
C ARG A 206 -7.25 -12.25 15.31
N TYR A 207 -8.02 -12.34 14.25
CA TYR A 207 -8.74 -11.20 13.72
C TYR A 207 -10.21 -11.51 13.43
N PHE A 208 -11.02 -10.45 13.43
CA PHE A 208 -12.41 -10.43 13.02
C PHE A 208 -12.54 -9.47 11.83
N VAL A 209 -13.02 -9.97 10.71
CA VAL A 209 -13.29 -9.13 9.53
C VAL A 209 -14.53 -8.29 9.81
N ILE A 210 -14.37 -6.98 9.77
CA ILE A 210 -15.47 -6.06 9.98
C ILE A 210 -16.33 -6.02 8.72
N PRO A 211 -17.66 -6.28 8.83
CA PRO A 211 -18.55 -6.23 7.68
C PRO A 211 -18.50 -4.87 6.97
N SER A 212 -18.39 -4.90 5.64
CA SER A 212 -18.16 -3.70 4.83
C SER A 212 -19.30 -2.68 4.84
N GLU A 213 -20.50 -3.08 5.26
CA GLU A 213 -21.64 -2.19 5.45
C GLU A 213 -21.48 -1.22 6.63
N PHE A 214 -20.51 -1.45 7.55
CA PHE A 214 -20.30 -0.57 8.69
C PHE A 214 -19.35 0.60 8.42
N TYR A 215 -18.69 0.66 7.28
CA TYR A 215 -17.77 1.75 6.93
C TYR A 215 -17.82 2.07 5.43
N PRO A 216 -17.43 3.29 5.01
CA PRO A 216 -17.28 3.62 3.60
C PRO A 216 -16.26 2.70 2.92
N ARG A 217 -16.51 2.28 1.69
CA ARG A 217 -15.57 1.46 0.93
C ARG A 217 -14.19 2.11 0.89
N ILE A 218 -13.16 1.37 1.26
CA ILE A 218 -11.75 1.81 1.17
C ILE A 218 -11.27 1.55 -0.26
N SER A 219 -11.78 2.30 -1.22
CA SER A 219 -11.36 2.22 -2.63
C SER A 219 -10.01 2.91 -2.79
N GLN A 220 -9.00 2.17 -3.24
CA GLN A 220 -7.62 2.62 -3.31
C GLN A 220 -7.27 3.06 -4.73
N GLY A 221 -6.69 4.25 -4.85
CA GLY A 221 -6.43 4.91 -6.12
C GLY A 221 -4.95 5.06 -6.45
N ILE A 222 -4.59 4.84 -7.72
CA ILE A 222 -3.24 5.07 -8.24
C ILE A 222 -3.25 6.20 -9.28
N VAL A 223 -2.22 7.05 -9.23
CA VAL A 223 -1.98 8.14 -10.19
C VAL A 223 -0.50 8.26 -10.53
N LEU A 224 -0.20 8.80 -11.71
CA LEU A 224 1.13 9.24 -12.09
C LEU A 224 1.38 10.67 -11.59
N ILE A 225 2.57 10.92 -11.07
CA ILE A 225 2.98 12.28 -10.69
C ILE A 225 3.35 13.06 -11.95
N ALA A 226 2.82 14.28 -12.07
CA ALA A 226 2.98 15.09 -13.28
C ALA A 226 4.46 15.46 -13.55
N ALA A 227 5.25 15.69 -12.49
CA ALA A 227 6.66 16.04 -12.56
C ALA A 227 7.61 14.88 -12.86
N THR A 228 7.12 13.63 -12.97
CA THR A 228 7.98 12.48 -13.22
C THR A 228 8.75 12.61 -14.54
N LYS A 229 10.05 12.32 -14.47
CA LYS A 229 10.93 12.21 -15.64
C LYS A 229 10.96 10.80 -16.23
N GLN A 230 10.40 9.82 -15.52
CA GLN A 230 10.36 8.39 -15.87
C GLN A 230 8.95 7.95 -16.27
N ARG A 231 8.30 8.76 -17.11
CA ARG A 231 6.86 8.59 -17.44
C ARG A 231 6.53 7.26 -18.10
N VAL A 232 7.41 6.77 -18.96
CA VAL A 232 7.21 5.50 -19.68
C VAL A 232 7.30 4.33 -18.69
N GLU A 233 8.31 4.33 -17.85
CA GLU A 233 8.57 3.32 -16.83
C GLU A 233 7.45 3.31 -15.77
N ALA A 234 7.02 4.48 -15.33
CA ALA A 234 5.92 4.63 -14.39
C ALA A 234 4.58 4.11 -14.95
N LYS A 235 4.29 4.36 -16.25
CA LYS A 235 3.14 3.76 -16.92
C LYS A 235 3.22 2.24 -17.01
N LYS A 236 4.41 1.68 -17.26
CA LYS A 236 4.60 0.22 -17.26
C LYS A 236 4.28 -0.36 -15.88
N LEU A 237 4.69 0.31 -14.79
CA LEU A 237 4.35 -0.12 -13.44
C LEU A 237 2.83 -0.08 -13.20
N LEU A 238 2.11 0.96 -13.66
CA LEU A 238 0.65 1.01 -13.55
C LEU A 238 -0.01 -0.17 -14.26
N VAL A 239 0.39 -0.43 -15.51
CA VAL A 239 -0.15 -1.55 -16.31
C VAL A 239 0.13 -2.89 -15.62
N PHE A 240 1.35 -3.05 -15.09
CA PHE A 240 1.76 -4.24 -14.37
C PHE A 240 0.90 -4.47 -13.12
N LEU A 241 0.71 -3.44 -12.28
CA LEU A 241 -0.13 -3.50 -11.08
C LEU A 241 -1.60 -3.86 -11.40
N MET A 242 -2.07 -3.50 -12.59
CA MET A 242 -3.44 -3.81 -13.04
C MET A 242 -3.55 -5.13 -13.80
N SER A 243 -2.45 -5.87 -13.97
CA SER A 243 -2.46 -7.17 -14.63
C SER A 243 -3.16 -8.24 -13.76
N THR A 244 -3.81 -9.21 -14.40
CA THR A 244 -4.54 -10.27 -13.71
C THR A 244 -3.67 -11.04 -12.70
N PRO A 245 -2.42 -11.45 -13.00
CA PRO A 245 -1.58 -12.14 -12.04
C PRO A 245 -1.30 -11.30 -10.78
N VAL A 246 -0.99 -10.02 -10.94
CA VAL A 246 -0.71 -9.12 -9.80
C VAL A 246 -1.96 -8.84 -8.98
N GLN A 247 -3.11 -8.67 -9.64
CA GLN A 247 -4.39 -8.49 -8.94
C GLN A 247 -4.80 -9.75 -8.14
N GLN A 248 -4.50 -10.93 -8.66
CA GLN A 248 -4.69 -12.19 -7.93
C GLN A 248 -3.73 -12.32 -6.74
N GLU A 249 -2.47 -11.89 -6.90
CA GLU A 249 -1.52 -11.86 -5.79
C GLU A 249 -1.98 -10.89 -4.69
N MET A 250 -2.39 -9.67 -5.03
CA MET A 250 -2.95 -8.70 -4.08
C MET A 250 -4.17 -9.27 -3.33
N ARG A 251 -5.02 -10.07 -4.01
CA ARG A 251 -6.19 -10.73 -3.40
C ARG A 251 -5.78 -11.70 -2.28
N LYS A 252 -4.69 -12.44 -2.42
CA LYS A 252 -4.18 -13.35 -1.38
C LYS A 252 -3.82 -12.62 -0.09
N PHE A 253 -3.42 -11.36 -0.20
CA PHE A 253 -3.16 -10.48 0.94
C PHE A 253 -4.40 -9.70 1.41
N GLY A 254 -5.60 -10.01 0.91
CA GLY A 254 -6.84 -9.40 1.37
C GLY A 254 -7.21 -8.06 0.74
N LEU A 255 -6.56 -7.68 -0.38
CA LEU A 255 -7.01 -6.57 -1.23
C LEU A 255 -7.99 -7.10 -2.27
N THR A 256 -9.24 -6.64 -2.22
CA THR A 256 -10.18 -6.96 -3.29
C THR A 256 -9.78 -6.22 -4.57
N PRO A 257 -9.70 -6.89 -5.73
CA PRO A 257 -9.32 -6.25 -6.99
C PRO A 257 -10.16 -5.00 -7.31
N GLY A 258 -9.52 -4.02 -7.94
CA GLY A 258 -10.19 -2.79 -8.38
C GLY A 258 -11.17 -3.01 -9.53
N ARG A 259 -10.94 -4.03 -10.36
CA ARG A 259 -11.81 -4.50 -11.43
C ARG A 259 -12.30 -5.90 -11.11
N ASP A 260 -13.40 -6.32 -11.73
CA ASP A 260 -13.84 -7.71 -11.66
C ASP A 260 -12.81 -8.59 -12.37
N VAL A 261 -11.94 -9.19 -11.57
CA VAL A 261 -11.00 -10.21 -12.02
C VAL A 261 -11.68 -11.55 -11.79
N PRO A 262 -11.89 -12.36 -12.84
CA PRO A 262 -12.52 -13.67 -12.70
C PRO A 262 -11.78 -14.51 -11.66
N ASP A 263 -12.52 -15.21 -10.82
CA ASP A 263 -11.92 -16.24 -9.98
C ASP A 263 -11.39 -17.33 -10.92
N VAL A 264 -10.08 -17.53 -10.91
CA VAL A 264 -9.49 -18.69 -11.56
C VAL A 264 -9.65 -19.84 -10.58
N PRO A 265 -10.25 -20.97 -11.03
CA PRO A 265 -10.50 -22.14 -10.19
C PRO A 265 -9.21 -22.76 -9.61
#